data_be0d40273e686f15ccb1f72fa3623443
#
_entry.id   be0d40273e686f15ccb1f72fa3623443
#
_cell.length_a   1.000
_cell.length_b   1.000
_cell.length_c   1.000
_cell.angle_alpha   90.00
_cell.angle_beta   90.00
_cell.angle_gamma   90.00
#
_symmetry.space_group_name_H-M   'P 1'
#
loop_
_entity.id
_entity.type
_entity.pdbx_description
1 polymer ?
#
loop_
_entity_poly.entity_id
_entity_poly.type
_entity_poly.pdbx_seq_one_letter_code
_entity_poly.pdbx_strand_id
1 'polypeptide(L)'
;NQRSEMLSGISHDLRTPLTRIKLQLAMLEQKELSKKMSADIDEMESMLNNYLQFAKSQVQEESTAINIKEFFEEIRKNKNIKSLHFDLDLEEEIVLVARRTALMRCFNNIIENGLNYGKNVYIKILKSKNNLVVIVDDDGPGIPVNQYKNVFKPFFRLDKGRNLNHSGVGLGLSIAEDIVRSHGGNIQLGDSKYKGLQVKISLPF
;
A
#
# COMPACT_ATOMS: atom_id res chain seq x y z
N ASN A 1 -1.44 18.44 15.89
CA ASN A 1 -0.31 17.69 16.44
C ASN A 1 -0.68 16.83 17.64
N GLN A 2 -1.67 17.20 18.48
CA GLN A 2 -2.15 16.35 19.58
C GLN A 2 -2.59 14.95 19.14
N ARG A 3 -3.23 14.82 17.99
CA ARG A 3 -3.66 13.52 17.43
C ARG A 3 -2.49 12.59 17.10
N SER A 4 -1.41 13.14 16.55
CA SER A 4 -0.22 12.36 16.17
C SER A 4 0.60 11.94 17.40
N GLU A 5 0.69 12.79 18.41
CA GLU A 5 1.34 12.49 19.68
C GLU A 5 0.56 11.44 20.48
N MET A 6 -0.78 11.59 20.53
CA MET A 6 -1.67 10.61 21.18
C MET A 6 -1.58 9.24 20.51
N LEU A 7 -1.58 9.18 19.17
CA LEU A 7 -1.43 7.93 18.42
C LEU A 7 -0.05 7.30 18.58
N SER A 8 1.01 8.11 18.72
CA SER A 8 2.37 7.62 19.01
C SER A 8 2.46 7.03 20.41
N GLY A 9 1.80 7.64 21.41
CA GLY A 9 1.69 7.13 22.77
C GLY A 9 0.94 5.79 22.84
N ILE A 10 -0.23 5.72 22.20
CA ILE A 10 -1.04 4.49 22.12
C ILE A 10 -0.24 3.35 21.47
N SER A 11 0.57 3.65 20.44
CA SER A 11 1.45 2.65 19.81
C SER A 11 2.45 2.05 20.76
N HIS A 12 3.13 2.91 21.50
CA HIS A 12 4.12 2.47 22.49
C HIS A 12 3.45 1.60 23.55
N ASP A 13 2.28 2.03 24.03
CA ASP A 13 1.55 1.35 25.10
C ASP A 13 0.95 0.00 24.67
N LEU A 14 0.62 -0.16 23.38
CA LEU A 14 0.17 -1.44 22.81
C LEU A 14 1.35 -2.37 22.46
N ARG A 15 2.51 -1.85 22.07
CA ARG A 15 3.68 -2.67 21.77
C ARG A 15 4.23 -3.38 23.00
N THR A 16 4.19 -2.73 24.16
CA THR A 16 4.68 -3.28 25.43
C THR A 16 3.99 -4.60 25.81
N PRO A 17 2.63 -4.70 25.88
CA PRO A 17 1.95 -5.96 26.18
C PRO A 17 2.16 -7.03 25.08
N LEU A 18 2.24 -6.66 23.80
CA LEU A 18 2.51 -7.61 22.72
C LEU A 18 3.89 -8.25 22.86
N THR A 19 4.94 -7.45 23.16
CA THR A 19 6.29 -7.95 23.42
C THR A 19 6.30 -8.89 24.64
N ARG A 20 5.56 -8.55 25.69
CA ARG A 20 5.46 -9.39 26.89
C ARG A 20 4.80 -10.74 26.59
N ILE A 21 3.72 -10.74 25.78
CA ILE A 21 3.05 -11.99 25.36
C ILE A 21 4.01 -12.83 24.52
N LYS A 22 4.77 -12.23 23.58
CA LYS A 22 5.79 -12.96 22.80
C LYS A 22 6.83 -13.63 23.70
N LEU A 23 7.32 -12.95 24.72
CA LEU A 23 8.28 -13.52 25.67
C LEU A 23 7.66 -14.68 26.45
N GLN A 24 6.41 -14.55 26.89
CA GLN A 24 5.70 -15.65 27.57
C GLN A 24 5.49 -16.86 26.65
N LEU A 25 5.15 -16.64 25.38
CA LEU A 25 5.00 -17.71 24.40
C LEU A 25 6.31 -18.43 24.11
N ALA A 26 7.44 -17.72 24.11
CA ALA A 26 8.76 -18.33 23.92
C ALA A 26 9.14 -19.28 25.06
N MET A 27 8.52 -19.15 26.23
CA MET A 27 8.74 -19.99 27.42
C MET A 27 7.82 -21.23 27.49
N LEU A 28 6.85 -21.34 26.55
CA LEU A 28 5.93 -22.49 26.53
C LEU A 28 6.61 -23.73 25.90
N GLU A 29 6.40 -24.90 26.52
CA GLU A 29 6.91 -26.18 26.01
C GLU A 29 6.22 -26.63 24.70
N GLN A 30 4.98 -26.18 24.46
CA GLN A 30 4.20 -26.52 23.27
C GLN A 30 4.63 -25.68 22.06
N LYS A 31 5.74 -26.05 21.42
CA LYS A 31 6.37 -25.30 20.31
C LYS A 31 5.44 -24.96 19.13
N GLU A 32 4.54 -25.87 18.74
CA GLU A 32 3.61 -25.63 17.62
C GLU A 32 2.56 -24.57 17.95
N LEU A 33 1.99 -24.58 19.17
CA LEU A 33 1.04 -23.59 19.62
C LEU A 33 1.71 -22.22 19.79
N SER A 34 2.91 -22.22 20.38
CA SER A 34 3.73 -21.02 20.56
C SER A 34 4.05 -20.35 19.22
N LYS A 35 4.43 -21.11 18.18
CA LYS A 35 4.69 -20.57 16.83
C LYS A 35 3.44 -19.93 16.20
N LYS A 36 2.28 -20.58 16.31
CA LYS A 36 1.03 -20.02 15.76
C LYS A 36 0.64 -18.71 16.45
N MET A 37 0.71 -18.69 17.79
CA MET A 37 0.41 -17.48 18.56
C MET A 37 1.42 -16.37 18.33
N SER A 38 2.71 -16.69 18.16
CA SER A 38 3.73 -15.68 17.78
C SER A 38 3.42 -15.07 16.41
N ALA A 39 3.02 -15.86 15.43
CA ALA A 39 2.63 -15.36 14.12
C ALA A 39 1.41 -14.43 14.19
N ASP A 40 0.40 -14.78 15.00
CA ASP A 40 -0.78 -13.92 15.23
C ASP A 40 -0.37 -12.58 15.88
N ILE A 41 0.59 -12.58 16.80
CA ILE A 41 1.12 -11.36 17.44
C ILE A 41 1.96 -10.53 16.46
N ASP A 42 2.77 -11.15 15.60
CA ASP A 42 3.52 -10.47 14.54
C ASP A 42 2.57 -9.77 13.56
N GLU A 43 1.45 -10.40 13.24
CA GLU A 43 0.39 -9.81 12.43
C GLU A 43 -0.25 -8.61 13.15
N MET A 44 -0.57 -8.71 14.44
CA MET A 44 -1.09 -7.59 15.25
C MET A 44 -0.12 -6.41 15.32
N GLU A 45 1.18 -6.65 15.52
CA GLU A 45 2.21 -5.60 15.49
C GLU A 45 2.30 -4.92 14.13
N SER A 46 2.23 -5.69 13.05
CA SER A 46 2.20 -5.17 11.68
C SER A 46 0.96 -4.28 11.46
N MET A 47 -0.22 -4.74 11.89
CA MET A 47 -1.47 -3.97 11.82
C MET A 47 -1.35 -2.63 12.56
N LEU A 48 -0.85 -2.68 13.79
CA LEU A 48 -0.66 -1.49 14.62
C LEU A 48 0.31 -0.50 13.97
N ASN A 49 1.45 -0.97 13.49
CA ASN A 49 2.45 -0.13 12.83
C ASN A 49 1.89 0.51 11.54
N ASN A 50 1.15 -0.24 10.74
CA ASN A 50 0.51 0.27 9.53
C ASN A 50 -0.56 1.33 9.83
N TYR A 51 -1.39 1.10 10.87
CA TYR A 51 -2.39 2.07 11.31
C TYR A 51 -1.76 3.37 11.81
N LEU A 52 -0.66 3.26 12.56
CA LEU A 52 0.06 4.44 13.07
C LEU A 52 0.78 5.21 11.98
N GLN A 53 1.36 4.53 11.01
CA GLN A 53 1.92 5.18 9.83
C GLN A 53 0.81 5.89 9.03
N PHE A 54 -0.37 5.28 8.93
CA PHE A 54 -1.54 5.93 8.32
C PHE A 54 -1.92 7.21 9.06
N ALA A 55 -2.04 7.15 10.36
CA ALA A 55 -2.42 8.28 11.19
C ALA A 55 -1.35 9.39 11.24
N LYS A 56 -0.07 9.04 11.20
CA LYS A 56 1.06 10.00 11.14
C LYS A 56 1.23 10.65 9.78
N SER A 57 0.89 9.97 8.69
CA SER A 57 1.06 10.51 7.32
C SER A 57 0.09 11.66 6.99
N GLN A 58 -0.87 11.94 7.85
CA GLN A 58 -1.75 13.12 7.73
C GLN A 58 -1.12 14.41 8.28
N VAL A 59 0.12 14.36 8.82
CA VAL A 59 0.80 15.51 9.41
C VAL A 59 1.79 16.09 8.43
N GLN A 60 1.44 17.25 7.87
CA GLN A 60 2.28 18.33 7.33
C GLN A 60 3.54 17.94 6.52
N GLU A 61 3.38 17.10 5.49
CA GLU A 61 4.36 17.07 4.41
C GLU A 61 4.03 18.20 3.43
N GLU A 62 4.99 19.09 3.16
CA GLU A 62 4.84 20.12 2.16
C GLU A 62 4.85 19.53 0.75
N SER A 63 4.01 20.10 -0.13
CA SER A 63 4.01 19.70 -1.53
C SER A 63 5.23 20.31 -2.23
N THR A 64 5.96 19.47 -2.98
CA THR A 64 7.15 19.86 -3.75
C THR A 64 6.98 19.49 -5.22
N ALA A 65 7.71 20.13 -6.09
CA ALA A 65 7.78 19.75 -7.50
C ALA A 65 8.52 18.40 -7.64
N ILE A 66 7.87 17.41 -8.23
CA ILE A 66 8.37 16.05 -8.40
C ILE A 66 8.47 15.75 -9.87
N ASN A 67 9.68 15.43 -10.35
CA ASN A 67 9.87 14.85 -11.68
C ASN A 67 9.36 13.40 -11.66
N ILE A 68 8.31 13.12 -12.43
CA ILE A 68 7.60 11.83 -12.39
C ILE A 68 8.47 10.69 -12.92
N LYS A 69 9.30 10.93 -13.93
CA LYS A 69 10.22 9.92 -14.46
C LYS A 69 11.23 9.50 -13.39
N GLU A 70 11.89 10.47 -12.76
CA GLU A 70 12.86 10.20 -11.69
C GLU A 70 12.21 9.50 -10.49
N PHE A 71 11.00 9.90 -10.14
CA PHE A 71 10.23 9.30 -9.04
C PHE A 71 9.97 7.80 -9.26
N PHE A 72 9.53 7.41 -10.46
CA PHE A 72 9.28 6.00 -10.77
C PHE A 72 10.57 5.21 -11.01
N GLU A 73 11.62 5.85 -11.50
CA GLU A 73 12.97 5.27 -11.57
C GLU A 73 13.51 4.91 -10.18
N GLU A 74 13.25 5.76 -9.18
CA GLU A 74 13.61 5.48 -7.80
C GLU A 74 12.83 4.26 -7.26
N ILE A 75 11.53 4.17 -7.50
CA ILE A 75 10.73 2.99 -7.11
C ILE A 75 11.31 1.73 -7.76
N ARG A 76 11.65 1.79 -9.06
CA ARG A 76 12.25 0.69 -9.80
C ARG A 76 13.56 0.23 -9.19
N LYS A 77 14.45 1.16 -8.86
CA LYS A 77 15.76 0.87 -8.25
C LYS A 77 15.64 0.28 -6.85
N ASN A 78 14.79 0.87 -6.01
CA ASN A 78 14.63 0.45 -4.61
C ASN A 78 14.04 -0.94 -4.49
N LYS A 79 13.12 -1.31 -5.36
CA LYS A 79 12.50 -2.64 -5.32
C LYS A 79 13.34 -3.71 -6.02
N ASN A 80 14.10 -3.37 -7.06
CA ASN A 80 14.95 -4.28 -7.86
C ASN A 80 14.32 -5.67 -8.11
N ILE A 81 13.01 -5.68 -8.41
CA ILE A 81 12.22 -6.91 -8.56
C ILE A 81 12.03 -7.18 -10.06
N LYS A 82 12.43 -8.38 -10.53
CA LYS A 82 12.33 -8.78 -11.94
C LYS A 82 10.88 -8.80 -12.47
N SER A 83 9.91 -9.00 -11.59
CA SER A 83 8.48 -9.07 -11.92
C SER A 83 7.80 -7.69 -11.98
N LEU A 84 8.56 -6.61 -11.88
CA LEU A 84 8.04 -5.24 -11.92
C LEU A 84 8.46 -4.57 -13.23
N HIS A 85 7.48 -4.31 -14.09
CA HIS A 85 7.69 -3.80 -15.44
C HIS A 85 7.19 -2.35 -15.52
N PHE A 86 8.05 -1.44 -16.00
CA PHE A 86 7.73 -0.02 -16.13
C PHE A 86 7.74 0.39 -17.61
N ASP A 87 6.67 1.03 -18.04
CA ASP A 87 6.57 1.80 -19.28
C ASP A 87 6.73 3.29 -18.91
N LEU A 88 7.99 3.75 -18.92
CA LEU A 88 8.40 5.12 -18.58
C LEU A 88 8.76 5.92 -19.84
N ASP A 89 8.34 5.47 -21.01
CA ASP A 89 8.58 6.18 -22.26
C ASP A 89 7.65 7.39 -22.35
N LEU A 90 8.06 8.46 -21.71
CA LEU A 90 7.35 9.74 -21.66
C LEU A 90 7.94 10.67 -22.73
N GLU A 91 7.11 11.11 -23.67
CA GLU A 91 7.50 12.04 -24.74
C GLU A 91 7.92 13.42 -24.16
N GLU A 92 7.39 13.77 -22.98
CA GLU A 92 7.65 15.05 -22.31
C GLU A 92 8.01 14.84 -20.84
N GLU A 93 8.79 15.80 -20.31
CA GLU A 93 9.01 15.87 -18.88
C GLU A 93 7.71 16.22 -18.15
N ILE A 94 7.35 15.40 -17.15
CA ILE A 94 6.16 15.60 -16.33
C ILE A 94 6.60 15.98 -14.92
N VAL A 95 6.19 17.17 -14.48
CA VAL A 95 6.41 17.65 -13.11
C VAL A 95 5.06 17.76 -12.41
N LEU A 96 4.92 17.14 -11.25
CA LEU A 96 3.73 17.18 -10.41
C LEU A 96 4.06 17.85 -9.08
N VAL A 97 3.23 18.81 -8.64
CA VAL A 97 3.34 19.39 -7.30
C VAL A 97 2.56 18.53 -6.31
N ALA A 98 3.28 17.79 -5.48
CA ALA A 98 2.67 16.82 -4.58
C ALA A 98 3.55 16.53 -3.36
N ARG A 99 2.97 15.85 -2.37
CA ARG A 99 3.68 15.32 -1.21
C ARG A 99 4.40 14.02 -1.61
N ARG A 100 5.73 14.11 -1.74
CA ARG A 100 6.58 13.04 -2.29
C ARG A 100 6.48 11.75 -1.49
N THR A 101 6.57 11.82 -0.15
CA THR A 101 6.53 10.65 0.73
C THR A 101 5.16 9.98 0.71
N ALA A 102 4.10 10.79 0.67
CA ALA A 102 2.73 10.28 0.53
C ALA A 102 2.54 9.55 -0.80
N LEU A 103 2.98 10.12 -1.93
CA LEU A 103 2.90 9.43 -3.22
C LEU A 103 3.74 8.15 -3.27
N MET A 104 4.95 8.16 -2.71
CA MET A 104 5.80 6.97 -2.60
C MET A 104 5.07 5.84 -1.87
N ARG A 105 4.41 6.17 -0.78
CA ARG A 105 3.59 5.23 -0.01
C ARG A 105 2.37 4.72 -0.79
N CYS A 106 1.68 5.61 -1.52
CA CYS A 106 0.55 5.25 -2.36
C CYS A 106 0.95 4.17 -3.38
N PHE A 107 1.99 4.45 -4.17
CA PHE A 107 2.42 3.53 -5.22
C PHE A 107 3.04 2.25 -4.66
N ASN A 108 3.79 2.31 -3.56
CA ASN A 108 4.30 1.11 -2.89
C ASN A 108 3.16 0.18 -2.43
N ASN A 109 2.10 0.71 -1.83
CA ASN A 109 0.94 -0.09 -1.41
C ASN A 109 0.26 -0.79 -2.59
N ILE A 110 0.11 -0.10 -3.73
CA ILE A 110 -0.53 -0.67 -4.91
C ILE A 110 0.36 -1.73 -5.57
N ILE A 111 1.66 -1.45 -5.70
CA ILE A 111 2.64 -2.37 -6.26
C ILE A 111 2.76 -3.64 -5.40
N GLU A 112 2.87 -3.48 -4.09
CA GLU A 112 2.93 -4.60 -3.15
C GLU A 112 1.66 -5.43 -3.17
N ASN A 113 0.49 -4.79 -3.29
CA ASN A 113 -0.76 -5.51 -3.49
C ASN A 113 -0.72 -6.35 -4.77
N GLY A 114 -0.31 -5.77 -5.90
CA GLY A 114 -0.19 -6.51 -7.16
C GLY A 114 0.80 -7.68 -7.07
N LEU A 115 1.96 -7.49 -6.44
CA LEU A 115 2.97 -8.55 -6.25
C LEU A 115 2.54 -9.64 -5.25
N ASN A 116 1.66 -9.31 -4.30
CA ASN A 116 1.14 -10.29 -3.35
C ASN A 116 0.09 -11.23 -3.98
N TYR A 117 -0.67 -10.75 -4.95
CA TYR A 117 -1.73 -11.53 -5.59
C TYR A 117 -1.38 -12.00 -7.00
N GLY A 118 -0.46 -11.31 -7.68
CA GLY A 118 0.05 -11.67 -9.00
C GLY A 118 1.53 -12.07 -8.97
N LYS A 119 2.02 -12.51 -10.13
CA LYS A 119 3.44 -12.78 -10.35
C LYS A 119 4.15 -11.57 -10.95
N ASN A 120 3.45 -10.78 -11.75
CA ASN A 120 3.97 -9.62 -12.47
C ASN A 120 3.08 -8.40 -12.25
N VAL A 121 3.73 -7.24 -12.16
CA VAL A 121 3.07 -5.93 -12.09
C VAL A 121 3.61 -5.05 -13.20
N TYR A 122 2.71 -4.38 -13.92
CA TYR A 122 3.01 -3.52 -15.05
C TYR A 122 2.53 -2.11 -14.75
N ILE A 123 3.43 -1.15 -14.84
CA ILE A 123 3.14 0.26 -14.56
C ILE A 123 3.29 1.05 -15.84
N LYS A 124 2.22 1.75 -16.22
CA LYS A 124 2.19 2.66 -17.36
C LYS A 124 1.84 4.06 -16.89
N ILE A 125 2.60 5.04 -17.39
CA ILE A 125 2.42 6.45 -17.07
C ILE A 125 2.01 7.19 -18.33
N LEU A 126 0.97 8.02 -18.21
CA LEU A 126 0.41 8.79 -19.29
C LEU A 126 0.15 10.23 -18.82
N LYS A 127 0.40 11.19 -19.72
CA LYS A 127 -0.06 12.57 -19.55
C LYS A 127 -1.41 12.71 -20.26
N SER A 128 -2.42 13.10 -19.51
CA SER A 128 -3.70 13.54 -20.06
C SER A 128 -3.80 15.06 -19.88
N LYS A 129 -4.61 15.77 -20.66
CA LYS A 129 -4.64 17.24 -20.75
C LYS A 129 -4.32 17.98 -19.43
N ASN A 130 -4.95 17.61 -18.32
CA ASN A 130 -4.80 18.27 -17.03
C ASN A 130 -4.42 17.31 -15.90
N ASN A 131 -4.08 16.05 -16.21
CA ASN A 131 -3.84 15.02 -15.22
C ASN A 131 -2.66 14.15 -15.59
N LEU A 132 -1.88 13.78 -14.58
CA LEU A 132 -1.04 12.60 -14.61
C LEU A 132 -1.93 11.36 -14.44
N VAL A 133 -1.85 10.40 -15.34
CA VAL A 133 -2.56 9.13 -15.24
C VAL A 133 -1.53 8.02 -15.07
N VAL A 134 -1.64 7.27 -13.98
CA VAL A 134 -0.81 6.08 -13.72
C VAL A 134 -1.71 4.87 -13.69
N ILE A 135 -1.38 3.88 -14.51
CA ILE A 135 -2.08 2.59 -14.59
C ILE A 135 -1.15 1.54 -14.03
N VAL A 136 -1.62 0.80 -13.04
CA VAL A 136 -0.93 -0.35 -12.46
C VAL A 136 -1.78 -1.58 -12.72
N ASP A 137 -1.27 -2.48 -13.53
CA ASP A 137 -1.90 -3.75 -13.89
C ASP A 137 -1.15 -4.91 -13.23
N ASP A 138 -1.86 -5.90 -12.69
CA ASP A 138 -1.28 -7.18 -12.26
C ASP A 138 -1.84 -8.35 -13.07
N ASP A 139 -1.22 -9.52 -12.92
CA ASP A 139 -1.63 -10.79 -13.51
C ASP A 139 -2.25 -11.76 -12.47
N GLY A 140 -2.75 -11.21 -11.36
CA GLY A 140 -3.41 -11.95 -10.30
C GLY A 140 -4.84 -12.41 -10.64
N PRO A 141 -5.62 -12.84 -9.66
CA PRO A 141 -7.00 -13.30 -9.86
C PRO A 141 -8.01 -12.18 -10.13
N GLY A 142 -7.62 -10.91 -10.01
CA GLY A 142 -8.53 -9.77 -10.09
C GLY A 142 -9.46 -9.65 -8.89
N ILE A 143 -10.42 -8.73 -8.99
CA ILE A 143 -11.42 -8.45 -7.94
C ILE A 143 -12.81 -8.44 -8.60
N PRO A 144 -13.82 -9.14 -8.07
CA PRO A 144 -15.18 -9.04 -8.58
C PRO A 144 -15.72 -7.61 -8.54
N VAL A 145 -16.36 -7.14 -9.60
CA VAL A 145 -16.85 -5.76 -9.75
C VAL A 145 -17.72 -5.30 -8.58
N ASN A 146 -18.55 -6.21 -8.04
CA ASN A 146 -19.40 -5.94 -6.87
C ASN A 146 -18.61 -5.68 -5.58
N GLN A 147 -17.30 -5.97 -5.55
CA GLN A 147 -16.41 -5.75 -4.41
C GLN A 147 -15.55 -4.49 -4.54
N TYR A 148 -15.53 -3.81 -5.70
CA TYR A 148 -14.68 -2.63 -5.94
C TYR A 148 -14.84 -1.53 -4.89
N LYS A 149 -16.07 -1.31 -4.38
CA LYS A 149 -16.31 -0.35 -3.29
C LYS A 149 -15.84 -0.85 -1.92
N ASN A 150 -15.88 -2.17 -1.71
CA ASN A 150 -15.55 -2.75 -0.42
C ASN A 150 -14.05 -2.85 -0.19
N VAL A 151 -13.26 -3.09 -1.23
CA VAL A 151 -11.79 -3.24 -1.11
C VAL A 151 -11.05 -1.96 -0.72
N PHE A 152 -11.70 -0.80 -0.81
CA PHE A 152 -11.19 0.45 -0.28
C PHE A 152 -11.53 0.67 1.21
N LYS A 153 -12.39 -0.18 1.82
CA LYS A 153 -12.64 -0.09 3.26
C LYS A 153 -11.42 -0.60 4.04
N PRO A 154 -10.98 0.10 5.09
CA PRO A 154 -9.91 -0.38 5.96
C PRO A 154 -10.20 -1.80 6.49
N PHE A 155 -9.17 -2.63 6.53
CA PHE A 155 -9.22 -4.02 7.02
C PHE A 155 -10.09 -4.97 6.20
N PHE A 156 -10.60 -4.56 5.06
CA PHE A 156 -11.37 -5.44 4.20
C PHE A 156 -10.44 -6.37 3.39
N ARG A 157 -10.80 -7.66 3.36
CA ARG A 157 -10.13 -8.71 2.56
C ARG A 157 -11.18 -9.56 1.87
N LEU A 158 -10.96 -9.92 0.60
CA LEU A 158 -11.84 -10.81 -0.16
C LEU A 158 -11.80 -12.23 0.38
N ASP A 159 -10.62 -12.72 0.69
CA ASP A 159 -10.40 -14.05 1.24
C ASP A 159 -10.47 -14.01 2.76
N LYS A 160 -11.55 -14.57 3.33
CA LYS A 160 -11.67 -14.84 4.77
C LYS A 160 -10.86 -16.08 5.21
N GLY A 161 -10.29 -16.83 4.26
CA GLY A 161 -9.41 -17.96 4.53
C GLY A 161 -8.03 -17.46 4.93
N ARG A 162 -7.52 -17.93 6.08
CA ARG A 162 -6.14 -17.75 6.55
C ARG A 162 -5.16 -18.49 5.61
N ASN A 163 -5.07 -18.09 4.36
CA ASN A 163 -3.90 -18.45 3.57
C ASN A 163 -2.75 -17.62 4.10
N LEU A 164 -1.96 -18.23 4.99
CA LEU A 164 -0.76 -17.69 5.66
C LEU A 164 0.31 -17.15 4.68
N ASN A 165 0.11 -17.32 3.38
CA ASN A 165 1.05 -16.90 2.33
C ASN A 165 0.79 -15.48 1.79
N HIS A 166 -0.32 -14.82 2.14
CA HIS A 166 -0.61 -13.47 1.70
C HIS A 166 -0.70 -12.53 2.91
N SER A 167 0.47 -12.02 3.32
CA SER A 167 0.61 -11.06 4.42
C SER A 167 0.10 -9.68 4.01
N GLY A 168 -1.16 -9.38 4.31
CA GLY A 168 -1.70 -8.04 4.08
C GLY A 168 -2.83 -7.72 5.05
N VAL A 169 -2.69 -6.61 5.77
CA VAL A 169 -3.64 -6.14 6.80
C VAL A 169 -4.96 -5.62 6.20
N GLY A 170 -5.07 -5.50 4.87
CA GLY A 170 -6.23 -4.91 4.19
C GLY A 170 -6.28 -3.38 4.30
N LEU A 171 -5.14 -2.71 4.46
CA LEU A 171 -5.02 -1.25 4.51
C LEU A 171 -4.44 -0.63 3.24
N GLY A 172 -3.79 -1.40 2.37
CA GLY A 172 -3.01 -0.85 1.25
C GLY A 172 -3.85 0.00 0.30
N LEU A 173 -4.98 -0.53 -0.18
CA LEU A 173 -5.86 0.20 -1.11
C LEU A 173 -6.59 1.37 -0.45
N SER A 174 -7.00 1.26 0.82
CA SER A 174 -7.61 2.39 1.54
C SER A 174 -6.63 3.55 1.75
N ILE A 175 -5.37 3.24 2.09
CA ILE A 175 -4.29 4.24 2.20
C ILE A 175 -4.03 4.91 0.84
N ALA A 176 -3.98 4.12 -0.23
CA ALA A 176 -3.78 4.66 -1.57
C ALA A 176 -4.92 5.59 -1.99
N GLU A 177 -6.19 5.21 -1.73
CA GLU A 177 -7.35 6.05 -2.01
C GLU A 177 -7.30 7.38 -1.25
N ASP A 178 -7.02 7.35 0.05
CA ASP A 178 -6.93 8.57 0.88
C ASP A 178 -5.83 9.52 0.39
N ILE A 179 -4.66 8.96 0.02
CA ILE A 179 -3.56 9.76 -0.51
C ILE A 179 -3.96 10.39 -1.84
N VAL A 180 -4.51 9.62 -2.78
CA VAL A 180 -4.94 10.13 -4.09
C VAL A 180 -5.99 11.22 -3.94
N ARG A 181 -7.01 10.99 -3.10
CA ARG A 181 -8.07 11.99 -2.81
C ARG A 181 -7.52 13.25 -2.17
N SER A 182 -6.57 13.13 -1.25
CA SER A 182 -5.94 14.29 -0.60
C SER A 182 -5.04 15.13 -1.51
N HIS A 183 -4.73 14.61 -2.71
CA HIS A 183 -4.08 15.34 -3.81
C HIS A 183 -5.08 15.80 -4.89
N GLY A 184 -6.40 15.76 -4.61
CA GLY A 184 -7.43 16.13 -5.58
C GLY A 184 -7.61 15.13 -6.72
N GLY A 185 -7.00 13.96 -6.61
CA GLY A 185 -7.04 12.92 -7.62
C GLY A 185 -8.20 11.93 -7.46
N ASN A 186 -8.24 10.97 -8.36
CA ASN A 186 -9.20 9.88 -8.38
C ASN A 186 -8.51 8.53 -8.60
N ILE A 187 -9.02 7.48 -7.95
CA ILE A 187 -8.57 6.09 -8.10
C ILE A 187 -9.74 5.23 -8.57
N GLN A 188 -9.51 4.38 -9.56
CA GLN A 188 -10.50 3.49 -10.15
C GLN A 188 -9.92 2.09 -10.29
N LEU A 189 -10.77 1.08 -10.12
CA LEU A 189 -10.44 -0.31 -10.36
C LEU A 189 -11.07 -0.77 -11.66
N GLY A 190 -10.41 -1.72 -12.32
CA GLY A 190 -10.87 -2.33 -13.54
C GLY A 190 -10.20 -3.68 -13.77
N ASP A 191 -10.57 -4.35 -14.87
CA ASP A 191 -9.93 -5.59 -15.25
C ASP A 191 -8.61 -5.30 -15.97
N SER A 192 -7.53 -5.95 -15.53
CA SER A 192 -6.23 -5.86 -16.18
C SER A 192 -6.24 -6.60 -17.52
N LYS A 193 -5.55 -6.06 -18.51
CA LYS A 193 -5.28 -6.78 -19.77
C LYS A 193 -4.47 -8.06 -19.59
N TYR A 194 -3.86 -8.23 -18.42
CA TYR A 194 -3.11 -9.41 -18.00
C TYR A 194 -3.95 -10.38 -17.14
N LYS A 195 -5.28 -10.22 -17.10
CA LYS A 195 -6.28 -11.03 -16.39
C LYS A 195 -6.42 -10.76 -14.89
N GLY A 196 -5.60 -9.89 -14.31
CA GLY A 196 -5.64 -9.50 -12.90
C GLY A 196 -6.42 -8.22 -12.65
N LEU A 197 -5.97 -7.44 -11.65
CA LEU A 197 -6.55 -6.15 -11.29
C LEU A 197 -5.84 -5.02 -12.03
N GLN A 198 -6.61 -4.08 -12.55
CA GLN A 198 -6.13 -2.76 -12.96
C GLN A 198 -6.46 -1.73 -11.90
N VAL A 199 -5.45 -0.97 -11.47
CA VAL A 199 -5.62 0.23 -10.64
C VAL A 199 -5.23 1.43 -11.48
N LYS A 200 -6.20 2.32 -11.76
CA LYS A 200 -5.99 3.56 -12.50
C LYS A 200 -6.06 4.74 -11.56
N ILE A 201 -5.00 5.51 -11.50
CA ILE A 201 -4.87 6.72 -10.68
C ILE A 201 -4.81 7.93 -11.61
N SER A 202 -5.55 8.98 -11.29
CA SER A 202 -5.53 10.26 -11.98
C SER A 202 -5.24 11.36 -10.96
N LEU A 203 -4.15 12.12 -11.15
CA LEU A 203 -3.72 13.21 -10.29
C LEU A 203 -3.71 14.51 -11.10
N PRO A 204 -4.35 15.59 -10.64
CA PRO A 204 -4.31 16.89 -11.33
C PRO A 204 -2.90 17.49 -11.23
N PHE A 205 -2.52 18.29 -12.26
CA PHE A 205 -1.29 19.08 -12.28
C PHE A 205 -1.40 20.33 -11.43
#